data_f86296b15de753d0bab320c7f58c5c71
#
_entry.id   f86296b15de753d0bab320c7f58c5c71
#
_cell.length_a   1.000
_cell.length_b   1.000
_cell.length_c   1.000
_cell.angle_alpha   90.00
_cell.angle_beta   90.00
_cell.angle_gamma   90.00
#
_symmetry.space_group_name_H-M   'P 1'
#
loop_
_entity.id
_entity.type
_entity.pdbx_description
1 polymer ?
#
loop_
_entity_poly.entity_id
_entity_poly.type
_entity_poly.pdbx_seq_one_letter_code
_entity_poly.pdbx_strand_id
1 'polypeptide(L)'
;MKKILSGLPVVMFFLISCNNSPSTTADNTGSQNEVNIANNLKIYKAIQTGDVSSIDSLIASDAVDHDGPNGTDINGKDSILKMLGDIHNQVKDLKVDVITSAGNGDYVFSLVHLTGTVADSSMGAQGRSIDNKGVDVVKFKDNKITEHWGFTDDVQVSKEMMEMHDKMGAMDTTKKK
;
A
#
# COMPACT_ATOMS: atom_id res chain seq x y z
N MET A 1 42.51 47.45 68.08
CA MET A 1 41.23 47.35 67.43
C MET A 1 41.47 46.81 66.01
N LYS A 2 41.27 45.50 65.78
CA LYS A 2 41.52 44.86 64.51
C LYS A 2 40.20 44.58 63.90
N LYS A 3 39.92 45.18 62.73
CA LYS A 3 38.70 44.86 61.88
C LYS A 3 39.05 43.69 61.02
N ILE A 4 38.31 42.61 61.19
CA ILE A 4 38.34 41.41 60.33
C ILE A 4 37.32 41.62 59.19
N LEU A 5 37.81 41.70 57.95
CA LEU A 5 37.02 41.81 56.77
C LEU A 5 36.76 40.38 56.29
N SER A 6 35.51 39.93 56.43
CA SER A 6 35.05 38.60 55.97
C SER A 6 34.75 38.69 54.48
N GLY A 7 35.55 38.03 53.66
CA GLY A 7 35.29 37.86 52.20
C GLY A 7 34.35 36.72 51.95
N LEU A 8 33.24 37.01 51.28
CA LEU A 8 32.24 36.03 50.81
C LEU A 8 32.70 35.47 49.50
N PRO A 9 32.83 34.17 49.34
CA PRO A 9 33.11 33.61 48.00
C PRO A 9 31.83 33.61 47.12
N VAL A 10 31.93 34.31 46.01
CA VAL A 10 30.91 34.25 44.94
C VAL A 10 31.01 32.90 44.21
N VAL A 11 30.06 32.02 44.47
CA VAL A 11 29.93 30.75 43.71
C VAL A 11 29.25 31.08 42.40
N MET A 12 30.02 31.06 41.33
CA MET A 12 29.54 31.26 39.96
C MET A 12 28.95 29.94 39.43
N PHE A 13 27.64 29.80 39.45
CA PHE A 13 26.91 28.70 38.83
C PHE A 13 27.00 28.85 37.29
N PHE A 14 27.81 28.00 36.66
CA PHE A 14 27.74 27.79 35.22
C PHE A 14 26.48 26.95 34.90
N LEU A 15 25.44 27.61 34.41
CA LEU A 15 24.33 26.92 33.78
C LEU A 15 24.81 26.38 32.43
N ILE A 16 25.12 25.10 32.38
CA ILE A 16 25.33 24.38 31.14
C ILE A 16 23.93 24.22 30.53
N SER A 17 23.58 25.15 29.63
CA SER A 17 22.42 25.02 28.77
C SER A 17 22.71 23.89 27.79
N CYS A 18 22.18 22.70 28.03
CA CYS A 18 22.10 21.68 27.03
C CYS A 18 21.13 22.19 25.93
N ASN A 19 21.69 22.74 24.86
CA ASN A 19 21.00 23.00 23.64
C ASN A 19 20.66 21.63 23.01
N ASN A 20 19.53 21.03 23.41
CA ASN A 20 18.90 19.97 22.63
C ASN A 20 18.32 20.65 21.40
N SER A 21 19.13 20.76 20.35
CA SER A 21 18.61 21.01 19.03
C SER A 21 17.72 19.82 18.68
N PRO A 22 16.43 20.01 18.37
CA PRO A 22 15.62 18.92 17.86
C PRO A 22 16.27 18.40 16.59
N SER A 23 16.54 17.11 16.59
CA SER A 23 17.06 16.38 15.42
C SER A 23 16.13 16.64 14.23
N THR A 24 16.62 17.31 13.20
CA THR A 24 15.90 17.60 11.94
C THR A 24 15.51 16.35 11.13
N THR A 25 15.84 15.16 11.62
CA THR A 25 15.46 13.87 11.00
C THR A 25 13.97 13.54 11.15
N ALA A 26 13.27 14.01 12.20
CA ALA A 26 11.86 13.70 12.40
C ALA A 26 10.94 14.42 11.40
N ASP A 27 11.23 15.68 11.05
CA ASP A 27 10.44 16.47 10.10
C ASP A 27 10.55 15.93 8.67
N ASN A 28 11.73 15.49 8.26
CA ASN A 28 11.94 14.95 6.91
C ASN A 28 11.26 13.59 6.72
N THR A 29 11.18 12.76 7.75
CA THR A 29 10.51 11.45 7.68
C THR A 29 8.99 11.61 7.54
N GLY A 30 8.37 12.55 8.26
CA GLY A 30 6.96 12.86 8.15
C GLY A 30 6.60 13.32 6.73
N SER A 31 7.34 14.29 6.19
CA SER A 31 7.16 14.81 4.83
C SER A 31 7.35 13.73 3.75
N GLN A 32 8.35 12.83 3.91
CA GLN A 32 8.57 11.74 2.95
C GLN A 32 7.45 10.70 2.99
N ASN A 33 6.93 10.37 4.16
CA ASN A 33 5.77 9.48 4.29
C ASN A 33 4.55 10.04 3.57
N GLU A 34 4.26 11.34 3.71
CA GLU A 34 3.15 12.00 3.02
C GLU A 34 3.32 11.95 1.50
N VAL A 35 4.53 12.19 0.98
CA VAL A 35 4.84 12.10 -0.45
C VAL A 35 4.64 10.66 -0.95
N ASN A 36 5.13 9.66 -0.22
CA ASN A 36 4.99 8.26 -0.60
C ASN A 36 3.51 7.84 -0.61
N ILE A 37 2.72 8.24 0.41
CA ILE A 37 1.28 7.99 0.46
C ILE A 37 0.58 8.65 -0.74
N ALA A 38 0.87 9.92 -1.03
CA ALA A 38 0.28 10.63 -2.16
C ALA A 38 0.61 9.97 -3.50
N ASN A 39 1.83 9.45 -3.67
CA ASN A 39 2.23 8.72 -4.86
C ASN A 39 1.52 7.36 -4.95
N ASN A 40 1.36 6.65 -3.83
CA ASN A 40 0.62 5.39 -3.81
C ASN A 40 -0.86 5.58 -4.20
N LEU A 41 -1.50 6.65 -3.75
CA LEU A 41 -2.89 6.97 -4.13
C LEU A 41 -3.06 7.18 -5.64
N LYS A 42 -2.02 7.66 -6.34
CA LYS A 42 -2.05 7.79 -7.81
C LYS A 42 -2.10 6.42 -8.50
N ILE A 43 -1.47 5.40 -7.90
CA ILE A 43 -1.50 4.04 -8.44
C ILE A 43 -2.95 3.52 -8.45
N TYR A 44 -3.67 3.62 -7.34
CA TYR A 44 -5.07 3.18 -7.27
C TYR A 44 -5.96 3.93 -8.27
N LYS A 45 -5.72 5.24 -8.42
CA LYS A 45 -6.44 6.02 -9.42
C LYS A 45 -6.15 5.53 -10.84
N ALA A 46 -4.88 5.24 -11.16
CA ALA A 46 -4.50 4.73 -12.47
C ALA A 46 -5.13 3.36 -12.75
N ILE A 47 -5.16 2.45 -11.77
CA ILE A 47 -5.85 1.16 -11.86
C ILE A 47 -7.35 1.38 -12.15
N GLN A 48 -8.01 2.25 -11.39
CA GLN A 48 -9.44 2.51 -11.56
C GLN A 48 -9.78 3.14 -12.91
N THR A 49 -8.93 4.01 -13.45
CA THR A 49 -9.18 4.73 -14.72
C THR A 49 -8.58 4.07 -15.95
N GLY A 50 -7.67 3.11 -15.77
CA GLY A 50 -6.89 2.49 -16.85
C GLY A 50 -5.74 3.38 -17.37
N ASP A 51 -5.55 4.59 -16.83
CA ASP A 51 -4.47 5.51 -17.24
C ASP A 51 -3.15 5.18 -16.52
N VAL A 52 -2.56 4.05 -16.90
CA VAL A 52 -1.28 3.60 -16.33
C VAL A 52 -0.09 4.45 -16.80
N SER A 53 -0.25 5.23 -17.87
CA SER A 53 0.79 6.15 -18.35
C SER A 53 1.09 7.25 -17.33
N SER A 54 0.09 7.65 -16.55
CA SER A 54 0.21 8.69 -15.52
C SER A 54 1.14 8.31 -14.36
N ILE A 55 1.41 7.03 -14.18
CA ILE A 55 2.24 6.49 -13.10
C ILE A 55 3.58 5.91 -13.55
N ASP A 56 3.91 5.98 -14.83
CA ASP A 56 5.16 5.42 -15.38
C ASP A 56 6.41 5.88 -14.62
N SER A 57 6.48 7.16 -14.29
CA SER A 57 7.61 7.74 -13.57
C SER A 57 7.70 7.33 -12.11
N LEU A 58 6.60 6.81 -11.53
CA LEU A 58 6.53 6.40 -10.12
C LEU A 58 7.03 4.97 -9.89
N ILE A 59 7.19 4.15 -10.93
CA ILE A 59 7.63 2.78 -10.83
C ILE A 59 9.10 2.69 -11.24
N ALA A 60 9.91 2.01 -10.43
CA ALA A 60 11.30 1.75 -10.75
C ALA A 60 11.41 0.76 -11.92
N SER A 61 12.46 0.89 -12.75
CA SER A 61 12.64 0.01 -13.93
C SER A 61 12.78 -1.47 -13.57
N ASP A 62 13.30 -1.73 -12.38
CA ASP A 62 13.57 -3.06 -11.79
C ASP A 62 12.59 -3.44 -10.67
N ALA A 63 11.45 -2.75 -10.59
CA ALA A 63 10.42 -3.03 -9.58
C ALA A 63 9.92 -4.47 -9.64
N VAL A 64 9.52 -5.00 -8.49
CA VAL A 64 8.96 -6.34 -8.34
C VAL A 64 7.59 -6.24 -7.68
N ASP A 65 6.60 -6.87 -8.28
CA ASP A 65 5.28 -7.10 -7.69
C ASP A 65 5.19 -8.58 -7.27
N HIS A 66 5.03 -8.81 -5.97
CA HIS A 66 4.98 -10.14 -5.36
C HIS A 66 3.56 -10.73 -5.32
N ASP A 67 2.57 -10.02 -5.87
CA ASP A 67 1.16 -10.46 -5.91
C ASP A 67 0.71 -10.83 -7.34
N GLY A 68 1.61 -11.37 -8.13
CA GLY A 68 1.30 -11.83 -9.46
C GLY A 68 0.48 -13.12 -9.50
N PRO A 69 -0.03 -13.52 -10.68
CA PRO A 69 -0.87 -14.69 -10.83
C PRO A 69 -0.23 -15.95 -10.25
N ASN A 70 -1.01 -16.71 -9.47
CA ASN A 70 -0.56 -17.94 -8.78
C ASN A 70 0.59 -17.72 -7.77
N GLY A 71 0.72 -16.51 -7.22
CA GLY A 71 1.76 -16.17 -6.25
C GLY A 71 3.15 -16.10 -6.86
N THR A 72 3.26 -15.77 -8.14
CA THR A 72 4.54 -15.57 -8.83
C THR A 72 4.88 -14.09 -8.91
N ASP A 73 6.16 -13.76 -8.83
CA ASP A 73 6.63 -12.39 -8.98
C ASP A 73 6.44 -11.87 -10.41
N ILE A 74 5.98 -10.64 -10.55
CA ILE A 74 6.02 -9.88 -11.80
C ILE A 74 7.20 -8.93 -11.73
N ASN A 75 8.14 -9.10 -12.65
CA ASN A 75 9.39 -8.36 -12.65
C ASN A 75 9.42 -7.29 -13.73
N GLY A 76 9.86 -6.10 -13.34
CA GLY A 76 10.11 -4.97 -14.23
C GLY A 76 8.87 -4.11 -14.48
N LYS A 77 9.15 -2.81 -14.63
CA LYS A 77 8.12 -1.76 -14.77
C LYS A 77 7.11 -2.05 -15.87
N ASP A 78 7.56 -2.43 -17.07
CA ASP A 78 6.67 -2.60 -18.22
C ASP A 78 5.66 -3.74 -18.00
N SER A 79 6.11 -4.83 -17.35
CA SER A 79 5.23 -5.96 -16.98
C SER A 79 4.21 -5.55 -15.94
N ILE A 80 4.62 -4.77 -14.93
CA ILE A 80 3.74 -4.25 -13.88
C ILE A 80 2.71 -3.29 -14.48
N LEU A 81 3.12 -2.32 -15.29
CA LEU A 81 2.19 -1.39 -15.93
C LEU A 81 1.17 -2.11 -16.81
N LYS A 82 1.62 -3.12 -17.57
CA LYS A 82 0.71 -3.94 -18.36
C LYS A 82 -0.33 -4.63 -17.47
N MET A 83 0.10 -5.29 -16.40
CA MET A 83 -0.79 -5.97 -15.46
C MET A 83 -1.82 -5.00 -14.85
N LEU A 84 -1.38 -3.83 -14.38
CA LEU A 84 -2.27 -2.82 -13.80
C LEU A 84 -3.31 -2.30 -14.82
N GLY A 85 -2.91 -2.13 -16.09
CA GLY A 85 -3.83 -1.77 -17.16
C GLY A 85 -4.83 -2.89 -17.51
N ASP A 86 -4.38 -4.14 -17.48
CA ASP A 86 -5.22 -5.30 -17.73
C ASP A 86 -6.34 -5.43 -16.67
N ILE A 87 -6.08 -5.11 -15.39
CA ILE A 87 -7.08 -5.12 -14.31
C ILE A 87 -8.28 -4.23 -14.67
N HIS A 88 -8.04 -3.01 -15.14
CA HIS A 88 -9.11 -2.09 -15.55
C HIS A 88 -9.99 -2.68 -16.66
N ASN A 89 -9.37 -3.34 -17.63
CA ASN A 89 -10.09 -3.91 -18.77
C ASN A 89 -10.88 -5.19 -18.41
N GLN A 90 -10.42 -5.91 -17.39
CA GLN A 90 -10.99 -7.19 -16.96
C GLN A 90 -12.09 -7.04 -15.90
N VAL A 91 -12.26 -5.84 -15.33
CA VAL A 91 -13.28 -5.57 -14.31
C VAL A 91 -14.16 -4.39 -14.71
N LYS A 92 -15.44 -4.65 -14.94
CA LYS A 92 -16.45 -3.60 -15.18
C LYS A 92 -16.78 -2.89 -13.88
N ASP A 93 -17.07 -1.60 -13.98
CA ASP A 93 -17.45 -0.75 -12.85
C ASP A 93 -16.43 -0.81 -11.70
N LEU A 94 -15.15 -0.96 -12.04
CA LEU A 94 -14.06 -1.07 -11.10
C LEU A 94 -13.98 0.18 -10.22
N LYS A 95 -14.05 -0.04 -8.91
CA LYS A 95 -13.75 0.97 -7.88
C LYS A 95 -12.65 0.45 -6.97
N VAL A 96 -11.75 1.34 -6.64
CA VAL A 96 -10.70 1.11 -5.65
C VAL A 96 -10.81 2.21 -4.59
N ASP A 97 -11.43 1.87 -3.47
CA ASP A 97 -11.60 2.76 -2.33
C ASP A 97 -10.47 2.54 -1.33
N VAL A 98 -9.63 3.55 -1.12
CA VAL A 98 -8.60 3.52 -0.08
C VAL A 98 -9.23 3.95 1.24
N ILE A 99 -9.41 3.01 2.16
CA ILE A 99 -10.04 3.25 3.47
C ILE A 99 -9.09 4.04 4.37
N THR A 100 -7.82 3.66 4.38
CA THR A 100 -6.76 4.38 5.12
C THR A 100 -5.39 3.99 4.58
N SER A 101 -4.41 4.88 4.77
CA SER A 101 -3.00 4.61 4.48
C SER A 101 -2.13 5.13 5.61
N ALA A 102 -1.02 4.44 5.86
CA ALA A 102 0.01 4.85 6.80
C ALA A 102 1.39 4.65 6.18
N GLY A 103 2.31 5.59 6.42
CA GLY A 103 3.70 5.50 5.98
C GLY A 103 4.64 5.24 7.17
N ASN A 104 5.64 4.40 6.96
CA ASN A 104 6.72 4.19 7.93
C ASN A 104 8.06 4.03 7.18
N GLY A 105 8.82 5.12 7.09
CA GLY A 105 10.05 5.16 6.31
C GLY A 105 9.79 4.94 4.82
N ASP A 106 10.40 3.91 4.26
CA ASP A 106 10.25 3.57 2.85
C ASP A 106 8.93 2.83 2.53
N TYR A 107 8.13 2.47 3.52
CA TYR A 107 6.94 1.65 3.33
C TYR A 107 5.65 2.46 3.47
N VAL A 108 4.69 2.14 2.59
CA VAL A 108 3.29 2.58 2.69
C VAL A 108 2.40 1.35 2.81
N PHE A 109 1.53 1.36 3.80
CA PHE A 109 0.51 0.35 4.05
C PHE A 109 -0.85 0.97 3.75
N SER A 110 -1.65 0.33 2.92
CA SER A 110 -2.99 0.83 2.57
C SER A 110 -4.03 -0.26 2.75
N LEU A 111 -5.05 0.02 3.54
CA LEU A 111 -6.25 -0.81 3.56
C LEU A 111 -7.14 -0.36 2.40
N VAL A 112 -7.40 -1.27 1.48
CA VAL A 112 -8.16 -1.01 0.25
C VAL A 112 -9.42 -1.86 0.18
N HIS A 113 -10.43 -1.35 -0.52
CA HIS A 113 -11.66 -2.05 -0.85
C HIS A 113 -11.86 -1.97 -2.36
N LEU A 114 -11.81 -3.10 -3.02
CA LEU A 114 -11.95 -3.22 -4.46
C LEU A 114 -13.30 -3.84 -4.77
N THR A 115 -14.10 -3.14 -5.61
CA THR A 115 -15.41 -3.61 -6.05
C THR A 115 -15.52 -3.54 -7.56
N GLY A 116 -16.38 -4.40 -8.15
CA GLY A 116 -16.62 -4.43 -9.58
C GLY A 116 -17.26 -5.74 -10.03
N THR A 117 -17.22 -6.00 -11.34
CA THR A 117 -17.73 -7.22 -11.93
C THR A 117 -16.75 -7.77 -12.95
N VAL A 118 -16.39 -9.03 -12.84
CA VAL A 118 -15.48 -9.71 -13.78
C VAL A 118 -16.04 -9.61 -15.21
N ALA A 119 -15.28 -9.00 -16.12
CA ALA A 119 -15.69 -8.74 -17.50
C ALA A 119 -15.45 -9.94 -18.42
N ASP A 120 -14.39 -10.70 -18.16
CA ASP A 120 -14.03 -11.86 -18.96
C ASP A 120 -13.58 -13.04 -18.07
N SER A 121 -13.34 -14.20 -18.71
CA SER A 121 -12.98 -15.43 -17.99
C SER A 121 -11.52 -15.49 -17.51
N SER A 122 -10.69 -14.52 -17.81
CA SER A 122 -9.26 -14.53 -17.43
C SER A 122 -9.07 -14.34 -15.92
N MET A 123 -10.00 -13.62 -15.27
CA MET A 123 -10.03 -13.42 -13.81
C MET A 123 -11.02 -14.34 -13.08
N GLY A 124 -11.48 -15.43 -13.72
CA GLY A 124 -12.45 -16.36 -13.16
C GLY A 124 -13.80 -16.35 -13.87
N ALA A 125 -14.90 -16.63 -13.18
CA ALA A 125 -16.22 -16.70 -13.79
C ALA A 125 -16.70 -15.31 -14.24
N GLN A 126 -16.93 -15.15 -15.53
CA GLN A 126 -17.49 -13.92 -16.10
C GLN A 126 -18.82 -13.55 -15.42
N GLY A 127 -19.00 -12.28 -15.08
CA GLY A 127 -20.17 -11.77 -14.37
C GLY A 127 -20.12 -11.95 -12.85
N ARG A 128 -19.03 -12.54 -12.30
CA ARG A 128 -18.84 -12.62 -10.85
C ARG A 128 -18.63 -11.22 -10.27
N SER A 129 -19.34 -10.91 -9.19
CA SER A 129 -19.11 -9.71 -8.40
C SER A 129 -17.77 -9.80 -7.66
N ILE A 130 -17.03 -8.72 -7.63
CA ILE A 130 -15.85 -8.53 -6.82
C ILE A 130 -16.23 -7.58 -5.68
N ASP A 131 -15.96 -7.98 -4.45
CA ASP A 131 -16.15 -7.18 -3.23
C ASP A 131 -15.08 -7.63 -2.22
N ASN A 132 -13.84 -7.20 -2.46
CA ASN A 132 -12.67 -7.67 -1.73
C ASN A 132 -12.03 -6.54 -0.95
N LYS A 133 -11.64 -6.83 0.32
CA LYS A 133 -10.78 -5.97 1.11
C LYS A 133 -9.41 -6.60 1.24
N GLY A 134 -8.40 -5.74 1.26
CA GLY A 134 -7.02 -6.20 1.39
C GLY A 134 -6.12 -5.12 1.94
N VAL A 135 -4.91 -5.52 2.27
CA VAL A 135 -3.84 -4.61 2.64
C VAL A 135 -2.77 -4.70 1.57
N ASP A 136 -2.48 -3.59 0.93
CA ASP A 136 -1.33 -3.46 0.06
C ASP A 136 -0.16 -2.85 0.83
N VAL A 137 1.01 -3.40 0.62
CA VAL A 137 2.28 -2.89 1.13
C VAL A 137 3.15 -2.50 -0.06
N VAL A 138 3.57 -1.24 -0.09
CA VAL A 138 4.41 -0.69 -1.17
C VAL A 138 5.69 -0.14 -0.57
N LYS A 139 6.82 -0.52 -1.16
CA LYS A 139 8.13 0.00 -0.78
C LYS A 139 8.61 1.03 -1.79
N PHE A 140 9.07 2.14 -1.27
CA PHE A 140 9.61 3.26 -2.04
C PHE A 140 11.12 3.37 -1.88
N LYS A 141 11.78 3.78 -2.94
CA LYS A 141 13.17 4.24 -2.93
C LYS A 141 13.31 5.38 -3.93
N ASP A 142 13.90 6.48 -3.51
CA ASP A 142 14.09 7.66 -4.38
C ASP A 142 12.76 8.13 -5.05
N ASN A 143 11.65 8.14 -4.28
CA ASN A 143 10.29 8.47 -4.71
C ASN A 143 9.69 7.53 -5.77
N LYS A 144 10.28 6.36 -5.99
CA LYS A 144 9.78 5.32 -6.90
C LYS A 144 9.41 4.07 -6.13
N ILE A 145 8.37 3.40 -6.59
CA ILE A 145 7.98 2.08 -6.12
C ILE A 145 9.00 1.06 -6.62
N THR A 146 9.55 0.28 -5.68
CA THR A 146 10.50 -0.80 -5.95
C THR A 146 9.93 -2.17 -5.69
N GLU A 147 9.00 -2.29 -4.74
CA GLU A 147 8.38 -3.57 -4.39
C GLU A 147 6.92 -3.36 -3.99
N HIS A 148 6.07 -4.35 -4.29
CA HIS A 148 4.65 -4.39 -3.89
C HIS A 148 4.28 -5.80 -3.39
N TRP A 149 3.41 -5.85 -2.37
CA TRP A 149 2.77 -7.06 -1.83
C TRP A 149 1.29 -6.77 -1.61
N GLY A 150 0.43 -7.69 -2.05
CA GLY A 150 -1.01 -7.68 -1.79
C GLY A 150 -1.42 -8.78 -0.81
N PHE A 151 -2.28 -8.46 0.14
CA PHE A 151 -2.84 -9.40 1.11
C PHE A 151 -4.35 -9.26 1.13
N THR A 152 -5.05 -10.26 0.62
CA THR A 152 -6.52 -10.28 0.55
C THR A 152 -7.09 -10.95 1.81
N ASP A 153 -8.33 -10.58 2.18
CA ASP A 153 -9.06 -11.24 3.27
C ASP A 153 -9.45 -12.67 2.87
N ASP A 154 -8.67 -13.64 3.32
CA ASP A 154 -8.86 -15.07 3.04
C ASP A 154 -10.23 -15.62 3.52
N VAL A 155 -10.86 -14.97 4.52
CA VAL A 155 -12.18 -15.39 5.02
C VAL A 155 -13.26 -15.16 3.97
N GLN A 156 -13.17 -14.05 3.22
CA GLN A 156 -14.11 -13.74 2.15
C GLN A 156 -13.89 -14.66 0.94
N VAL A 157 -12.65 -14.87 0.54
CA VAL A 157 -12.28 -15.82 -0.52
C VAL A 157 -12.76 -17.23 -0.19
N SER A 158 -12.59 -17.68 1.05
CA SER A 158 -13.04 -19.00 1.50
C SER A 158 -14.56 -19.15 1.44
N LYS A 159 -15.34 -18.12 1.80
CA LYS A 159 -16.81 -18.12 1.67
C LYS A 159 -17.24 -18.22 0.21
N GLU A 160 -16.64 -17.43 -0.66
CA GLU A 160 -16.94 -17.46 -2.10
C GLU A 160 -16.62 -18.83 -2.72
N MET A 161 -15.53 -19.46 -2.32
CA MET A 161 -15.17 -20.82 -2.75
C MET A 161 -16.16 -21.87 -2.27
N MET A 162 -16.62 -21.78 -1.00
CA MET A 162 -17.65 -22.68 -0.47
C MET A 162 -18.98 -22.53 -1.22
N GLU A 163 -19.43 -21.29 -1.47
CA GLU A 163 -20.64 -21.03 -2.25
C GLU A 163 -20.56 -21.54 -3.68
N MET A 164 -19.40 -21.43 -4.34
CA MET A 164 -19.19 -22.02 -5.67
C MET A 164 -19.24 -23.54 -5.63
N HIS A 165 -18.63 -24.15 -4.63
CA HIS A 165 -18.64 -25.60 -4.44
C HIS A 165 -20.07 -26.14 -4.23
N ASP A 166 -20.87 -25.48 -3.41
CA ASP A 166 -22.26 -25.83 -3.15
C ASP A 166 -23.13 -25.70 -4.42
N LYS A 167 -22.92 -24.65 -5.21
CA LYS A 167 -23.61 -24.45 -6.51
C LYS A 167 -23.24 -25.54 -7.52
N MET A 168 -21.99 -25.94 -7.61
CA MET A 168 -21.55 -27.02 -8.50
C MET A 168 -22.08 -28.37 -8.05
N GLY A 169 -22.08 -28.68 -6.77
CA GLY A 169 -22.67 -29.89 -6.21
C GLY A 169 -24.18 -30.01 -6.46
N ALA A 170 -24.91 -28.88 -6.38
CA ALA A 170 -26.33 -28.83 -6.69
C ALA A 170 -26.65 -29.06 -8.18
N MET A 171 -25.76 -28.63 -9.10
CA MET A 171 -25.92 -28.87 -10.54
C MET A 171 -25.72 -30.34 -10.94
N ASP A 172 -24.85 -31.08 -10.27
CA ASP A 172 -24.56 -32.48 -10.59
C ASP A 172 -25.72 -33.42 -10.16
N THR A 173 -26.46 -33.04 -9.13
CA THR A 173 -27.65 -33.84 -8.66
C THR A 173 -28.86 -33.72 -9.54
N THR A 174 -28.96 -32.68 -10.40
CA THR A 174 -30.11 -32.49 -11.33
C THR A 174 -29.99 -33.25 -12.65
N LYS A 175 -28.81 -33.80 -12.97
CA LYS A 175 -28.55 -34.58 -14.19
C LYS A 175 -28.82 -36.09 -14.05
N LYS A 176 -29.25 -36.58 -12.87
CA LYS A 176 -29.56 -37.99 -12.62
C LYS A 176 -31.04 -38.25 -12.43
N LYS A 177 -31.87 -37.71 -13.33
CA LYS A 177 -33.29 -38.16 -13.50
C LYS A 177 -33.60 -38.41 -14.95
#